data_7f64e8b7d022330d3fe18f36f6067f4e
#
_entry.id   7f64e8b7d022330d3fe18f36f6067f4e
#
_cell.length_a   1.000
_cell.length_b   1.000
_cell.length_c   1.000
_cell.angle_alpha   90.00
_cell.angle_beta   90.00
_cell.angle_gamma   90.00
#
_symmetry.space_group_name_H-M   'P 1'
#
loop_
_entity.id
_entity.type
_entity.pdbx_description
1 polymer ?
#
loop_
_entity_poly.entity_id
_entity_poly.type
_entity_poly.pdbx_seq_one_letter_code
_entity_poly.pdbx_strand_id
1 'polypeptide(L)'
;MSPAGFAQARSVMALNEALGDLIGMYRDTLREWVYWFTIFGEPSERQRWAWQLMGHHLVLNCFVQADRMILSPVFMGAEAIELDEGRFAGLRVFDDEQIGGLAMVRALSPTQRRKAVLYPSMRHADLPRELAGRVDGRHRAGAGRDNLVLDYEGISGGELDADQRRLLMALIATYLGRTAGPHAAIDISRAARHLDDTWFAWIGDPESDGPFYYRVHSPVILIEFDHHAGIFLTADEPQPFHVHTIVRFPNAGDYGEALVSE
;
A
#
# COMPACT_ATOMS: atom_id res chain seq x y z
N MET A 1 -6.16 -14.52 -2.37
CA MET A 1 -5.23 -13.65 -3.11
C MET A 1 -5.02 -14.18 -4.52
N SER A 2 -4.61 -13.32 -5.46
CA SER A 2 -4.11 -13.75 -6.77
C SER A 2 -2.74 -14.44 -6.65
N PRO A 3 -2.27 -15.17 -7.69
CA PRO A 3 -0.91 -15.73 -7.68
C PRO A 3 0.17 -14.65 -7.47
N ALA A 4 0.03 -13.49 -8.09
CA ALA A 4 0.97 -12.36 -7.91
C ALA A 4 0.93 -11.80 -6.49
N GLY A 5 -0.26 -11.58 -5.93
CA GLY A 5 -0.41 -11.11 -4.55
C GLY A 5 0.14 -12.10 -3.53
N PHE A 6 -0.06 -13.40 -3.76
CA PHE A 6 0.52 -14.45 -2.92
C PHE A 6 2.06 -14.46 -3.02
N ALA A 7 2.62 -14.36 -4.23
CA ALA A 7 4.06 -14.31 -4.43
C ALA A 7 4.69 -13.10 -3.71
N GLN A 8 4.08 -11.91 -3.84
CA GLN A 8 4.54 -10.71 -3.15
C GLN A 8 4.49 -10.86 -1.62
N ALA A 9 3.40 -11.39 -1.05
CA ALA A 9 3.29 -11.64 0.37
C ALA A 9 4.40 -12.61 0.85
N ARG A 10 4.68 -13.67 0.09
CA ARG A 10 5.77 -14.61 0.37
C ARG A 10 7.14 -13.94 0.30
N SER A 11 7.34 -13.04 -0.65
CA SER A 11 8.59 -12.27 -0.76
C SER A 11 8.79 -11.35 0.44
N VAL A 12 7.75 -10.67 0.90
CA VAL A 12 7.78 -9.85 2.13
C VAL A 12 8.16 -10.71 3.34
N MET A 13 7.58 -11.90 3.50
CA MET A 13 7.91 -12.82 4.60
C MET A 13 9.39 -13.25 4.56
N ALA A 14 9.92 -13.55 3.38
CA ALA A 14 11.32 -13.92 3.19
C ALA A 14 12.28 -12.74 3.49
N LEU A 15 11.92 -11.53 3.09
CA LEU A 15 12.69 -10.31 3.39
C LEU A 15 12.72 -10.00 4.89
N ASN A 16 11.66 -10.30 5.64
CA ASN A 16 11.66 -10.19 7.09
C ASN A 16 12.68 -11.13 7.76
N GLU A 17 12.81 -12.37 7.27
CA GLU A 17 13.86 -13.28 7.77
C GLU A 17 15.25 -12.73 7.45
N ALA A 18 15.45 -12.27 6.22
CA ALA A 18 16.73 -11.68 5.81
C ALA A 18 17.10 -10.45 6.65
N LEU A 19 16.13 -9.59 6.97
CA LEU A 19 16.33 -8.46 7.87
C LEU A 19 16.79 -8.94 9.25
N GLY A 20 16.13 -9.92 9.84
CA GLY A 20 16.50 -10.51 11.13
C GLY A 20 17.92 -11.11 11.14
N ASP A 21 18.33 -11.74 10.05
CA ASP A 21 19.69 -12.25 9.88
C ASP A 21 20.72 -11.13 9.72
N LEU A 22 20.39 -10.09 8.93
CA LEU A 22 21.27 -8.95 8.68
C LEU A 22 21.58 -8.16 9.96
N ILE A 23 20.56 -7.85 10.76
CA ILE A 23 20.73 -7.08 12.00
C ILE A 23 21.20 -7.94 13.19
N GLY A 24 21.11 -9.25 13.10
CA GLY A 24 21.50 -10.19 14.16
C GLY A 24 20.64 -10.16 15.42
N MET A 25 19.52 -9.42 15.39
CA MET A 25 18.57 -9.23 16.50
C MET A 25 17.16 -9.64 16.10
N TYR A 26 16.25 -9.78 17.09
CA TYR A 26 14.83 -10.08 16.86
C TYR A 26 14.60 -11.37 16.06
N ARG A 27 15.52 -12.33 16.14
CA ARG A 27 15.45 -13.59 15.37
C ARG A 27 14.25 -14.45 15.72
N ASP A 28 13.58 -14.19 16.84
CA ASP A 28 12.35 -14.88 17.23
C ASP A 28 11.08 -14.25 16.62
N THR A 29 11.18 -13.03 16.09
CA THR A 29 10.06 -12.29 15.51
C THR A 29 10.25 -11.98 14.03
N LEU A 30 11.49 -11.72 13.60
CA LEU A 30 11.83 -11.48 12.19
C LEU A 30 12.23 -12.80 11.52
N ARG A 31 11.22 -13.60 11.16
CA ARG A 31 11.35 -14.89 10.47
C ARG A 31 10.30 -15.01 9.38
N GLU A 32 10.62 -15.79 8.36
CA GLU A 32 9.74 -16.06 7.21
C GLU A 32 8.36 -16.57 7.61
N TRP A 33 8.26 -17.29 8.74
CA TRP A 33 7.03 -17.98 9.16
C TRP A 33 6.49 -17.54 10.52
N VAL A 34 6.95 -16.45 11.09
CA VAL A 34 6.45 -15.95 12.38
C VAL A 34 5.34 -14.93 12.14
N TYR A 35 4.14 -15.46 11.95
CA TYR A 35 2.91 -14.72 11.72
C TYR A 35 1.77 -15.30 12.53
N TRP A 36 0.82 -14.45 12.90
CA TRP A 36 -0.43 -14.87 13.52
C TRP A 36 -1.50 -15.01 12.45
N PHE A 37 -2.13 -16.20 12.40
CA PHE A 37 -3.27 -16.44 11.54
C PHE A 37 -4.51 -16.63 12.42
N THR A 38 -5.49 -15.74 12.26
CA THR A 38 -6.72 -15.73 13.05
C THR A 38 -7.91 -15.95 12.12
N ILE A 39 -8.85 -16.79 12.53
CA ILE A 39 -10.14 -17.00 11.87
C ILE A 39 -11.23 -16.45 12.79
N PHE A 40 -12.12 -15.65 12.22
CA PHE A 40 -13.31 -15.09 12.87
C PHE A 40 -14.54 -15.77 12.31
N GLY A 41 -15.32 -16.44 13.16
CA GLY A 41 -16.44 -17.29 12.76
C GLY A 41 -15.98 -18.65 12.24
N GLU A 42 -16.82 -19.31 11.44
CA GLU A 42 -16.54 -20.60 10.84
C GLU A 42 -16.46 -20.48 9.31
N PRO A 43 -15.39 -20.99 8.67
CA PRO A 43 -15.30 -21.03 7.21
C PRO A 43 -16.53 -21.67 6.58
N SER A 44 -17.18 -20.95 5.68
CA SER A 44 -18.48 -21.34 5.12
C SER A 44 -18.66 -20.78 3.71
N GLU A 45 -19.34 -21.54 2.85
CA GLU A 45 -19.78 -21.06 1.53
C GLU A 45 -21.02 -20.17 1.60
N ARG A 46 -21.69 -20.07 2.75
CA ARG A 46 -22.97 -19.36 2.91
C ARG A 46 -22.96 -18.30 4.01
N GLN A 47 -22.29 -18.61 5.14
CA GLN A 47 -22.24 -17.76 6.31
C GLN A 47 -21.07 -16.79 6.22
N ARG A 48 -21.13 -15.68 6.97
CA ARG A 48 -20.05 -14.73 7.12
C ARG A 48 -18.93 -15.30 7.94
N TRP A 49 -17.72 -15.11 7.49
CA TRP A 49 -16.51 -15.40 8.24
C TRP A 49 -15.37 -14.48 7.76
N ALA A 50 -14.30 -14.42 8.51
CA ALA A 50 -13.14 -13.63 8.13
C ALA A 50 -11.86 -14.33 8.56
N TRP A 51 -10.75 -13.92 7.96
CA TRP A 51 -9.42 -14.31 8.43
C TRP A 51 -8.47 -13.11 8.40
N GLN A 52 -7.48 -13.15 9.29
CA GLN A 52 -6.40 -12.19 9.35
C GLN A 52 -5.07 -12.94 9.37
N LEU A 53 -4.12 -12.50 8.56
CA LEU A 53 -2.71 -12.83 8.69
C LEU A 53 -1.97 -11.57 9.12
N MET A 54 -1.27 -11.61 10.25
CA MET A 54 -0.62 -10.45 10.83
C MET A 54 0.79 -10.79 11.31
N GLY A 55 1.75 -9.97 10.96
CA GLY A 55 3.13 -10.01 11.44
C GLY A 55 3.91 -8.80 10.97
N HIS A 56 5.22 -8.83 11.13
CA HIS A 56 6.06 -7.74 10.70
C HIS A 56 5.95 -7.54 9.18
N HIS A 57 5.75 -6.31 8.74
CA HIS A 57 5.61 -5.88 7.34
C HIS A 57 4.49 -6.55 6.52
N LEU A 58 3.64 -7.39 7.12
CA LEU A 58 2.53 -8.00 6.39
C LEU A 58 1.30 -8.11 7.28
N VAL A 59 0.24 -7.39 6.90
CA VAL A 59 -1.09 -7.52 7.49
C VAL A 59 -2.12 -7.65 6.37
N LEU A 60 -2.84 -8.75 6.38
CA LEU A 60 -3.91 -9.06 5.44
C LEU A 60 -5.19 -9.31 6.23
N ASN A 61 -6.25 -8.60 5.87
CA ASN A 61 -7.57 -8.81 6.44
C ASN A 61 -8.52 -9.22 5.31
N CYS A 62 -9.18 -10.35 5.45
CA CYS A 62 -10.10 -10.85 4.45
C CYS A 62 -11.44 -11.20 5.08
N PHE A 63 -12.49 -10.56 4.58
CA PHE A 63 -13.87 -10.87 4.90
C PHE A 63 -14.51 -11.64 3.76
N VAL A 64 -15.28 -12.67 4.08
CA VAL A 64 -15.98 -13.55 3.12
C VAL A 64 -17.45 -13.66 3.50
N GLN A 65 -18.33 -13.47 2.52
CA GLN A 65 -19.77 -13.71 2.65
C GLN A 65 -20.32 -14.29 1.35
N ALA A 66 -20.67 -15.57 1.38
CA ALA A 66 -21.08 -16.33 0.20
C ALA A 66 -20.04 -16.21 -0.93
N ASP A 67 -20.39 -15.63 -2.06
CA ASP A 67 -19.53 -15.42 -3.23
C ASP A 67 -18.80 -14.05 -3.21
N ARG A 68 -18.96 -13.27 -2.13
CA ARG A 68 -18.30 -11.96 -1.96
C ARG A 68 -17.05 -12.09 -1.08
N MET A 69 -15.98 -11.45 -1.48
CA MET A 69 -14.73 -11.37 -0.71
C MET A 69 -14.20 -9.94 -0.72
N ILE A 70 -13.84 -9.43 0.45
CA ILE A 70 -13.17 -8.14 0.63
C ILE A 70 -11.79 -8.40 1.24
N LEU A 71 -10.74 -7.96 0.57
CA LEU A 71 -9.36 -7.99 1.06
C LEU A 71 -8.93 -6.57 1.41
N SER A 72 -9.30 -6.12 2.60
CA SER A 72 -9.03 -4.77 3.11
C SER A 72 -9.28 -4.69 4.62
N PRO A 73 -8.46 -3.97 5.40
CA PRO A 73 -7.20 -3.32 5.03
C PRO A 73 -6.08 -4.29 4.66
N VAL A 74 -5.17 -3.84 3.79
CA VAL A 74 -3.93 -4.54 3.49
C VAL A 74 -2.75 -3.63 3.79
N PHE A 75 -1.78 -4.13 4.55
CA PHE A 75 -0.46 -3.51 4.73
C PHE A 75 0.61 -4.47 4.24
N MET A 76 1.52 -3.96 3.42
CA MET A 76 2.74 -4.67 3.01
C MET A 76 3.91 -3.71 3.06
N GLY A 77 5.04 -4.17 3.60
CA GLY A 77 6.28 -3.39 3.64
C GLY A 77 7.51 -4.28 3.55
N ALA A 78 8.65 -3.68 3.46
CA ALA A 78 9.95 -4.35 3.60
C ALA A 78 11.06 -3.35 3.92
N GLU A 79 12.01 -3.76 4.76
CA GLU A 79 13.29 -3.12 5.02
C GLU A 79 14.36 -4.25 5.01
N ALA A 80 15.16 -4.47 3.94
CA ALA A 80 15.26 -3.85 2.64
C ALA A 80 14.24 -4.46 1.63
N ILE A 81 14.03 -3.77 0.48
CA ILE A 81 13.11 -4.23 -0.58
C ILE A 81 13.79 -5.15 -1.60
N GLU A 82 15.11 -5.29 -1.55
CA GLU A 82 15.90 -6.14 -2.43
C GLU A 82 17.10 -6.75 -1.70
N LEU A 83 17.54 -7.90 -2.17
CA LEU A 83 18.68 -8.63 -1.63
C LEU A 83 19.58 -9.12 -2.76
N ASP A 84 20.86 -8.77 -2.70
CA ASP A 84 21.87 -9.19 -3.67
C ASP A 84 22.59 -10.47 -3.25
N GLU A 85 22.54 -10.83 -1.96
CA GLU A 85 23.31 -11.93 -1.36
C GLU A 85 22.43 -12.81 -0.46
N GLY A 86 22.97 -13.97 -0.07
CA GLY A 86 22.35 -14.89 0.89
C GLY A 86 21.30 -15.80 0.28
N ARG A 87 20.51 -16.42 1.15
CA ARG A 87 19.47 -17.42 0.78
C ARG A 87 18.41 -16.87 -0.17
N PHE A 88 18.12 -15.59 -0.08
CA PHE A 88 17.07 -14.91 -0.83
C PHE A 88 17.64 -13.95 -1.89
N ALA A 89 18.89 -14.17 -2.34
CA ALA A 89 19.52 -13.35 -3.37
C ALA A 89 18.66 -13.25 -4.63
N GLY A 90 18.55 -12.05 -5.19
CA GLY A 90 17.72 -11.74 -6.35
C GLY A 90 16.25 -11.46 -6.02
N LEU A 91 15.85 -11.54 -4.74
CA LEU A 91 14.49 -11.19 -4.35
C LEU A 91 14.31 -9.67 -4.35
N ARG A 92 13.23 -9.21 -4.97
CA ARG A 92 12.82 -7.80 -5.05
C ARG A 92 11.31 -7.69 -4.86
N VAL A 93 10.87 -6.58 -4.24
CA VAL A 93 9.45 -6.26 -4.03
C VAL A 93 9.20 -4.77 -4.28
N PHE A 94 7.96 -4.43 -4.63
CA PHE A 94 7.45 -3.06 -4.82
C PHE A 94 8.00 -2.31 -6.06
N ASP A 95 8.64 -2.99 -7.00
CA ASP A 95 9.10 -2.36 -8.25
C ASP A 95 7.95 -1.76 -9.06
N ASP A 96 6.86 -2.50 -9.24
CA ASP A 96 5.70 -2.05 -10.02
C ASP A 96 5.01 -0.84 -9.36
N GLU A 97 4.94 -0.81 -8.02
CA GLU A 97 4.38 0.27 -7.24
C GLU A 97 5.23 1.54 -7.36
N GLN A 98 6.55 1.41 -7.28
CA GLN A 98 7.51 2.52 -7.44
C GLN A 98 7.48 3.07 -8.86
N ILE A 99 7.60 2.19 -9.86
CA ILE A 99 7.59 2.56 -11.29
C ILE A 99 6.27 3.23 -11.65
N GLY A 100 5.15 2.66 -11.20
CA GLY A 100 3.82 3.20 -11.47
C GLY A 100 3.60 4.58 -10.86
N GLY A 101 4.02 4.78 -9.61
CA GLY A 101 3.94 6.08 -8.93
C GLY A 101 4.78 7.15 -9.63
N LEU A 102 6.04 6.84 -9.97
CA LEU A 102 6.93 7.74 -10.71
C LEU A 102 6.40 8.04 -12.13
N ALA A 103 5.91 7.03 -12.85
CA ALA A 103 5.33 7.23 -14.18
C ALA A 103 4.13 8.18 -14.12
N MET A 104 3.26 8.02 -13.10
CA MET A 104 2.09 8.89 -12.92
C MET A 104 2.50 10.35 -12.67
N VAL A 105 3.37 10.64 -11.70
CA VAL A 105 3.76 12.02 -11.37
C VAL A 105 4.57 12.67 -12.49
N ARG A 106 5.43 11.90 -13.17
CA ARG A 106 6.27 12.40 -14.28
C ARG A 106 5.46 12.71 -15.55
N ALA A 107 4.33 12.04 -15.75
CA ALA A 107 3.41 12.32 -16.86
C ALA A 107 2.59 13.60 -16.68
N LEU A 108 2.53 14.16 -15.47
CA LEU A 108 1.80 15.40 -15.20
C LEU A 108 2.49 16.61 -15.82
N SER A 109 1.71 17.51 -16.41
CA SER A 109 2.19 18.83 -16.85
C SER A 109 2.68 19.66 -15.65
N PRO A 110 3.50 20.72 -15.85
CA PRO A 110 3.94 21.57 -14.75
C PRO A 110 2.80 22.18 -13.92
N THR A 111 1.65 22.48 -14.53
CA THR A 111 0.47 23.00 -13.83
C THR A 111 -0.20 21.91 -12.98
N GLN A 112 -0.33 20.71 -13.51
CA GLN A 112 -0.89 19.57 -12.79
C GLN A 112 0.01 19.13 -11.62
N ARG A 113 1.35 19.14 -11.81
CA ARG A 113 2.32 18.83 -10.74
C ARG A 113 2.21 19.78 -9.57
N ARG A 114 2.00 21.10 -9.81
CA ARG A 114 1.79 22.05 -8.72
C ARG A 114 0.56 21.76 -7.86
N LYS A 115 -0.42 21.03 -8.38
CA LYS A 115 -1.56 20.53 -7.60
C LYS A 115 -1.26 19.21 -6.91
N ALA A 116 -0.62 18.27 -7.63
CA ALA A 116 -0.35 16.92 -7.15
C ALA A 116 0.71 16.88 -6.05
N VAL A 117 1.78 17.71 -6.17
CA VAL A 117 2.90 17.73 -5.21
C VAL A 117 2.52 18.57 -4.01
N LEU A 118 2.25 17.93 -2.89
CA LEU A 118 1.91 18.59 -1.63
C LEU A 118 3.15 19.22 -0.99
N TYR A 119 4.27 18.49 -1.00
CA TYR A 119 5.57 18.92 -0.48
C TYR A 119 6.67 18.43 -1.41
N PRO A 120 7.64 19.30 -1.80
CA PRO A 120 8.69 18.91 -2.73
C PRO A 120 9.85 18.13 -2.09
N SER A 121 9.82 17.93 -0.78
CA SER A 121 10.86 17.24 -0.01
C SER A 121 10.26 16.14 0.87
N MET A 122 11.00 15.06 1.04
CA MET A 122 10.68 13.98 1.97
C MET A 122 11.36 14.12 3.33
N ARG A 123 12.23 15.14 3.51
CA ARG A 123 12.97 15.35 4.77
C ARG A 123 12.00 15.71 5.89
N HIS A 124 12.20 15.11 7.06
CA HIS A 124 11.36 15.36 8.23
C HIS A 124 11.28 16.85 8.62
N ALA A 125 12.40 17.59 8.47
CA ALA A 125 12.45 19.02 8.78
C ALA A 125 11.61 19.90 7.83
N ASP A 126 11.27 19.40 6.65
CA ASP A 126 10.53 20.14 5.62
C ASP A 126 9.04 19.80 5.62
N LEU A 127 8.61 18.88 6.49
CA LEU A 127 7.23 18.39 6.57
C LEU A 127 6.53 18.80 7.87
N PRO A 128 5.21 18.92 7.84
CA PRO A 128 4.41 19.01 9.08
C PRO A 128 4.67 17.79 9.99
N ARG A 129 4.58 18.02 11.30
CA ARG A 129 4.90 16.99 12.31
C ARG A 129 4.13 15.67 12.12
N GLU A 130 2.87 15.78 11.69
CA GLU A 130 2.00 14.62 11.41
C GLU A 130 2.40 13.79 10.19
N LEU A 131 3.27 14.32 9.33
CA LEU A 131 3.83 13.64 8.16
C LEU A 131 5.32 13.27 8.35
N ALA A 132 5.87 13.53 9.52
CA ALA A 132 7.27 13.26 9.87
C ALA A 132 7.38 12.24 11.03
N GLY A 133 6.37 11.40 11.21
CA GLY A 133 6.34 10.39 12.26
C GLY A 133 7.32 9.25 12.01
N ARG A 134 8.04 8.81 13.05
CA ARG A 134 8.97 7.69 12.94
C ARG A 134 8.26 6.33 12.70
N VAL A 135 7.03 6.19 13.18
CA VAL A 135 6.27 4.93 13.11
C VAL A 135 5.38 4.89 11.88
N ASP A 136 4.59 5.97 11.66
CA ASP A 136 3.63 6.02 10.57
C ASP A 136 4.20 6.65 9.29
N GLY A 137 5.38 7.28 9.36
CA GLY A 137 5.96 7.99 8.22
C GLY A 137 5.02 9.09 7.73
N ARG A 138 4.66 9.04 6.45
CA ARG A 138 3.69 9.95 5.80
C ARG A 138 2.29 9.34 5.72
N HIS A 139 2.12 8.09 6.17
CA HIS A 139 0.82 7.42 6.14
C HIS A 139 -0.23 8.15 6.99
N ARG A 140 -1.36 8.41 6.39
CA ARG A 140 -2.56 8.96 7.04
C ARG A 140 -3.53 7.86 7.46
N ALA A 141 -3.50 6.73 6.76
CA ALA A 141 -4.41 5.61 6.92
C ALA A 141 -3.76 4.39 7.61
N GLY A 142 -2.79 4.62 8.50
CA GLY A 142 -2.08 3.60 9.26
C GLY A 142 -2.96 2.79 10.22
N ALA A 143 -2.33 2.10 11.17
CA ALA A 143 -3.02 1.27 12.15
C ALA A 143 -4.03 2.07 13.01
N GLY A 144 -5.17 1.45 13.34
CA GLY A 144 -6.23 2.09 14.15
C GLY A 144 -7.03 3.17 13.42
N ARG A 145 -6.94 3.23 12.08
CA ARG A 145 -7.62 4.20 11.22
C ARG A 145 -8.64 3.54 10.28
N ASP A 146 -9.41 2.61 10.82
CA ASP A 146 -10.37 1.82 10.05
C ASP A 146 -11.50 2.68 9.49
N ASN A 147 -11.87 2.43 8.23
CA ASN A 147 -12.90 3.18 7.50
C ASN A 147 -12.67 4.71 7.44
N LEU A 148 -11.41 5.14 7.60
CA LEU A 148 -11.05 6.55 7.59
C LEU A 148 -11.41 7.18 6.24
N VAL A 149 -12.05 8.34 6.30
CA VAL A 149 -12.26 9.24 5.16
C VAL A 149 -11.40 10.48 5.41
N LEU A 150 -10.46 10.73 4.50
CA LEU A 150 -9.59 11.90 4.52
C LEU A 150 -10.14 12.97 3.58
N ASP A 151 -9.70 14.20 3.78
CA ASP A 151 -9.85 15.25 2.78
C ASP A 151 -9.13 14.84 1.49
N TYR A 152 -9.73 15.15 0.35
CA TYR A 152 -9.11 14.91 -0.94
C TYR A 152 -8.04 15.95 -1.22
N GLU A 153 -6.81 15.49 -1.47
CA GLU A 153 -5.65 16.35 -1.73
C GLU A 153 -4.95 15.91 -3.02
N GLY A 154 -4.29 16.84 -3.66
CA GLY A 154 -3.56 16.62 -4.90
C GLY A 154 -4.34 17.00 -6.15
N ILE A 155 -4.26 16.18 -7.20
CA ILE A 155 -4.97 16.39 -8.48
C ILE A 155 -6.06 15.36 -8.66
N SER A 156 -7.26 15.81 -9.09
CA SER A 156 -8.37 14.88 -9.37
C SER A 156 -8.20 14.21 -10.73
N GLY A 157 -8.74 12.99 -10.86
CA GLY A 157 -8.79 12.25 -12.11
C GLY A 157 -9.59 12.96 -13.21
N GLY A 158 -10.55 13.84 -12.83
CA GLY A 158 -11.28 14.69 -13.76
C GLY A 158 -10.42 15.72 -14.49
N GLU A 159 -9.24 16.05 -13.93
CA GLU A 159 -8.28 17.00 -14.51
C GLU A 159 -7.18 16.32 -15.35
N LEU A 160 -7.19 15.00 -15.45
CA LEU A 160 -6.20 14.21 -16.17
C LEU A 160 -6.62 13.97 -17.63
N ASP A 161 -5.65 13.95 -18.53
CA ASP A 161 -5.87 13.49 -19.90
C ASP A 161 -6.02 11.96 -19.98
N ALA A 162 -6.32 11.45 -21.18
CA ALA A 162 -6.59 10.02 -21.37
C ALA A 162 -5.38 9.12 -21.05
N ASP A 163 -4.16 9.59 -21.31
CA ASP A 163 -2.93 8.83 -21.04
C ASP A 163 -2.63 8.81 -19.55
N GLN A 164 -2.75 9.95 -18.89
CA GLN A 164 -2.60 10.08 -17.43
C GLN A 164 -3.64 9.25 -16.68
N ARG A 165 -4.89 9.23 -17.15
CA ARG A 165 -5.98 8.38 -16.59
C ARG A 165 -5.64 6.89 -16.72
N ARG A 166 -5.03 6.48 -17.84
CA ARG A 166 -4.56 5.09 -18.00
C ARG A 166 -3.44 4.75 -17.01
N LEU A 167 -2.49 5.66 -16.78
CA LEU A 167 -1.42 5.47 -15.79
C LEU A 167 -1.98 5.37 -14.37
N LEU A 168 -2.91 6.25 -13.99
CA LEU A 168 -3.56 6.19 -12.66
C LEU A 168 -4.31 4.87 -12.47
N MET A 169 -5.07 4.42 -13.47
CA MET A 169 -5.76 3.13 -13.40
C MET A 169 -4.82 1.94 -13.38
N ALA A 170 -3.70 1.99 -14.10
CA ALA A 170 -2.66 0.95 -14.04
C ALA A 170 -2.04 0.87 -12.64
N LEU A 171 -1.73 2.02 -12.03
CA LEU A 171 -1.23 2.08 -10.65
C LEU A 171 -2.24 1.49 -9.65
N ILE A 172 -3.52 1.85 -9.75
CA ILE A 172 -4.59 1.27 -8.92
C ILE A 172 -4.67 -0.24 -9.12
N ALA A 173 -4.59 -0.71 -10.36
CA ALA A 173 -4.69 -2.13 -10.70
C ALA A 173 -3.51 -2.96 -10.13
N THR A 174 -2.30 -2.39 -9.98
CA THR A 174 -1.16 -3.02 -9.31
C THR A 174 -1.54 -3.46 -7.88
N TYR A 175 -2.26 -2.65 -7.15
CA TYR A 175 -2.70 -2.95 -5.79
C TYR A 175 -3.91 -3.88 -5.74
N LEU A 176 -4.97 -3.56 -6.49
CA LEU A 176 -6.21 -4.34 -6.50
C LEU A 176 -6.04 -5.72 -7.11
N GLY A 177 -5.10 -5.87 -8.05
CA GLY A 177 -4.73 -7.14 -8.68
C GLY A 177 -4.14 -8.18 -7.72
N ARG A 178 -3.81 -7.82 -6.49
CA ARG A 178 -3.38 -8.75 -5.42
C ARG A 178 -4.53 -9.61 -4.90
N THR A 179 -5.77 -9.19 -5.10
CA THR A 179 -6.98 -9.95 -4.78
C THR A 179 -7.23 -11.05 -5.81
N ALA A 180 -7.96 -12.10 -5.46
CA ALA A 180 -8.27 -13.20 -6.38
C ALA A 180 -9.15 -12.74 -7.56
N GLY A 181 -8.87 -13.24 -8.75
CA GLY A 181 -9.35 -12.85 -10.08
C GLY A 181 -10.72 -12.16 -10.20
N PRO A 182 -11.87 -12.83 -9.92
CA PRO A 182 -13.18 -12.19 -10.10
C PRO A 182 -13.39 -10.98 -9.19
N HIS A 183 -12.89 -11.02 -7.94
CA HIS A 183 -13.03 -9.95 -6.97
C HIS A 183 -12.14 -8.75 -7.34
N ALA A 184 -10.92 -8.99 -7.82
CA ALA A 184 -10.04 -7.94 -8.35
C ALA A 184 -10.73 -7.17 -9.50
N ALA A 185 -11.36 -7.87 -10.43
CA ALA A 185 -12.07 -7.26 -11.55
C ALA A 185 -13.24 -6.37 -11.10
N ILE A 186 -13.96 -6.79 -10.06
CA ILE A 186 -15.05 -6.00 -9.46
C ILE A 186 -14.48 -4.70 -8.85
N ASP A 187 -13.43 -4.81 -8.04
CA ASP A 187 -12.82 -3.66 -7.36
C ASP A 187 -12.18 -2.69 -8.35
N ILE A 188 -11.48 -3.19 -9.39
CA ILE A 188 -10.92 -2.37 -10.47
C ILE A 188 -12.04 -1.65 -11.24
N SER A 189 -13.14 -2.35 -11.57
CA SER A 189 -14.29 -1.75 -12.24
C SER A 189 -14.97 -0.69 -11.36
N ARG A 190 -15.03 -0.91 -10.04
CA ARG A 190 -15.55 0.06 -9.07
C ARG A 190 -14.65 1.30 -9.02
N ALA A 191 -13.34 1.15 -8.94
CA ALA A 191 -12.39 2.26 -8.98
C ALA A 191 -12.50 3.05 -10.29
N ALA A 192 -12.64 2.37 -11.44
CA ALA A 192 -12.80 3.02 -12.75
C ALA A 192 -14.04 3.90 -12.84
N ARG A 193 -15.17 3.52 -12.21
CA ARG A 193 -16.39 4.35 -12.16
C ARG A 193 -16.23 5.62 -11.32
N HIS A 194 -15.29 5.64 -10.39
CA HIS A 194 -14.97 6.78 -9.53
C HIS A 194 -13.70 7.50 -9.94
N LEU A 195 -13.20 7.28 -11.17
CA LEU A 195 -11.92 7.83 -11.60
C LEU A 195 -11.90 9.37 -11.59
N ASP A 196 -13.00 10.03 -11.94
CA ASP A 196 -13.10 11.50 -11.89
C ASP A 196 -13.00 12.04 -10.46
N ASP A 197 -13.49 11.28 -9.48
CA ASP A 197 -13.45 11.57 -8.06
C ASP A 197 -12.26 10.89 -7.35
N THR A 198 -11.28 10.44 -8.12
CA THR A 198 -10.04 9.85 -7.59
C THR A 198 -8.94 10.90 -7.61
N TRP A 199 -8.29 11.11 -6.48
CA TRP A 199 -7.25 12.11 -6.29
C TRP A 199 -5.87 11.45 -6.17
N PHE A 200 -4.87 12.05 -6.79
CA PHE A 200 -3.47 11.64 -6.71
C PHE A 200 -2.64 12.74 -6.05
N ALA A 201 -1.99 12.41 -4.94
CA ALA A 201 -1.11 13.30 -4.20
C ALA A 201 0.30 12.72 -4.11
N TRP A 202 1.30 13.59 -4.06
CA TRP A 202 2.71 13.26 -4.06
C TRP A 202 3.49 14.07 -3.02
N ILE A 203 4.49 13.47 -2.39
CA ILE A 203 5.51 14.15 -1.58
C ILE A 203 6.88 13.67 -2.06
N GLY A 204 7.83 14.60 -2.24
CA GLY A 204 9.16 14.36 -2.77
C GLY A 204 9.39 15.08 -4.09
N ASP A 205 10.63 15.03 -4.58
CA ASP A 205 10.99 15.60 -5.89
C ASP A 205 10.68 14.60 -7.02
N PRO A 206 9.73 14.90 -7.93
CA PRO A 206 9.37 14.01 -9.04
C PRO A 206 10.51 13.72 -10.03
N GLU A 207 11.52 14.57 -10.10
CA GLU A 207 12.67 14.43 -11.00
C GLU A 207 13.83 13.66 -10.36
N SER A 208 13.77 13.43 -9.04
CA SER A 208 14.78 12.65 -8.31
C SER A 208 14.49 11.16 -8.37
N ASP A 209 15.55 10.35 -8.20
CA ASP A 209 15.44 8.92 -7.89
C ASP A 209 15.50 8.67 -6.37
N GLY A 210 15.35 9.73 -5.57
CA GLY A 210 15.30 9.69 -4.10
C GLY A 210 13.96 9.21 -3.57
N PRO A 211 13.79 9.23 -2.22
CA PRO A 211 12.57 8.78 -1.58
C PRO A 211 11.38 9.66 -1.93
N PHE A 212 10.20 9.03 -1.98
CA PHE A 212 8.93 9.68 -2.24
C PHE A 212 7.77 8.99 -1.50
N TYR A 213 6.64 9.70 -1.43
CA TYR A 213 5.36 9.18 -1.01
C TYR A 213 4.31 9.54 -2.06
N TYR A 214 3.34 8.66 -2.25
CA TYR A 214 2.11 9.01 -2.96
C TYR A 214 0.87 8.44 -2.29
N ARG A 215 -0.26 9.09 -2.56
CA ARG A 215 -1.59 8.64 -2.18
C ARG A 215 -2.53 8.69 -3.36
N VAL A 216 -3.30 7.61 -3.55
CA VAL A 216 -4.46 7.57 -4.42
C VAL A 216 -5.69 7.45 -3.53
N HIS A 217 -6.61 8.42 -3.60
CA HIS A 217 -7.76 8.49 -2.72
C HIS A 217 -9.04 8.79 -3.49
N SER A 218 -10.06 7.97 -3.29
CA SER A 218 -11.40 8.12 -3.86
C SER A 218 -12.47 7.69 -2.84
N PRO A 219 -13.76 7.84 -3.13
CA PRO A 219 -14.82 7.30 -2.27
C PRO A 219 -14.74 5.79 -2.01
N VAL A 220 -14.01 5.04 -2.84
CA VAL A 220 -14.01 3.56 -2.84
C VAL A 220 -12.66 2.93 -2.62
N ILE A 221 -11.58 3.68 -2.69
CA ILE A 221 -10.22 3.19 -2.46
C ILE A 221 -9.33 4.27 -1.88
N LEU A 222 -8.45 3.86 -0.97
CA LEU A 222 -7.34 4.65 -0.43
C LEU A 222 -6.08 3.79 -0.50
N ILE A 223 -5.11 4.23 -1.29
CA ILE A 223 -3.79 3.62 -1.43
C ILE A 223 -2.76 4.61 -0.94
N GLU A 224 -1.82 4.16 -0.13
CA GLU A 224 -0.63 4.92 0.24
C GLU A 224 0.61 4.09 -0.02
N PHE A 225 1.64 4.74 -0.53
CA PHE A 225 2.99 4.23 -0.69
C PHE A 225 3.95 5.21 -0.03
N ASP A 226 4.83 4.73 0.82
CA ASP A 226 5.80 5.55 1.55
C ASP A 226 7.19 4.92 1.52
N HIS A 227 8.18 5.68 1.07
CA HIS A 227 9.57 5.41 1.42
C HIS A 227 9.77 5.86 2.87
N HIS A 228 10.05 4.90 3.73
CA HIS A 228 10.09 5.09 5.18
C HIS A 228 11.51 5.32 5.70
N ALA A 229 11.65 5.89 6.89
CA ALA A 229 12.95 5.96 7.57
C ALA A 229 13.44 4.55 7.92
N GLY A 230 14.75 4.33 7.90
CA GLY A 230 15.32 3.06 8.30
C GLY A 230 15.17 2.85 9.81
N ILE A 231 14.40 1.84 10.21
CA ILE A 231 14.18 1.53 11.63
C ILE A 231 15.30 0.62 12.15
N PHE A 232 15.54 -0.48 11.45
CA PHE A 232 16.57 -1.46 11.80
C PHE A 232 17.89 -1.17 11.08
N LEU A 233 17.84 -0.66 9.86
CA LEU A 233 19.02 -0.29 9.07
C LEU A 233 19.48 1.16 9.32
N THR A 234 19.03 1.75 10.44
CA THR A 234 19.53 2.99 11.05
C THR A 234 19.65 4.19 10.10
N ALA A 235 18.56 4.61 9.49
CA ALA A 235 18.47 5.86 8.74
C ALA A 235 17.32 6.70 9.31
N ASP A 236 17.64 7.88 9.85
CA ASP A 236 16.64 8.77 10.47
C ASP A 236 15.72 9.45 9.43
N GLU A 237 16.20 9.60 8.21
CA GLU A 237 15.44 10.15 7.08
C GLU A 237 14.95 9.04 6.14
N PRO A 238 13.86 9.26 5.39
CA PRO A 238 13.31 8.30 4.44
C PRO A 238 14.34 7.75 3.45
N GLN A 239 14.26 6.45 3.17
CA GLN A 239 15.20 5.73 2.32
C GLN A 239 14.47 4.90 1.27
N PRO A 240 14.96 4.85 0.01
CA PRO A 240 14.34 4.03 -1.04
C PRO A 240 14.30 2.53 -0.73
N PHE A 241 15.18 2.04 0.16
CA PHE A 241 15.23 0.63 0.54
C PHE A 241 14.18 0.20 1.57
N HIS A 242 13.45 1.14 2.20
CA HIS A 242 12.41 0.83 3.17
C HIS A 242 11.05 1.34 2.67
N VAL A 243 10.16 0.43 2.35
CA VAL A 243 8.85 0.73 1.76
C VAL A 243 7.73 0.23 2.65
N HIS A 244 6.71 1.07 2.81
CA HIS A 244 5.41 0.70 3.35
C HIS A 244 4.32 0.98 2.33
N THR A 245 3.35 0.08 2.21
CA THR A 245 2.15 0.28 1.38
C THR A 245 0.89 -0.06 2.17
N ILE A 246 -0.15 0.75 1.99
CA ILE A 246 -1.46 0.54 2.59
C ILE A 246 -2.52 0.56 1.50
N VAL A 247 -3.48 -0.36 1.59
CA VAL A 247 -4.70 -0.35 0.79
C VAL A 247 -5.89 -0.43 1.74
N ARG A 248 -6.80 0.53 1.63
CA ARG A 248 -8.06 0.57 2.39
C ARG A 248 -9.25 0.84 1.47
N PHE A 249 -10.40 0.43 1.93
CA PHE A 249 -11.68 0.76 1.29
C PHE A 249 -12.47 1.69 2.22
N PRO A 250 -12.47 3.01 1.94
CA PRO A 250 -13.21 4.00 2.74
C PRO A 250 -14.72 3.73 2.76
N ASN A 251 -15.45 4.50 3.56
CA ASN A 251 -16.92 4.47 3.63
C ASN A 251 -17.48 3.09 4.00
N ALA A 252 -16.99 2.52 5.11
CA ALA A 252 -17.35 1.20 5.62
C ALA A 252 -16.97 0.02 4.70
N GLY A 253 -16.01 0.22 3.79
CA GLY A 253 -15.52 -0.85 2.93
C GLY A 253 -14.48 -1.74 3.60
N ASP A 254 -13.73 -1.23 4.58
CA ASP A 254 -12.76 -2.01 5.36
C ASP A 254 -13.47 -3.14 6.11
N TYR A 255 -12.85 -4.31 6.13
CA TYR A 255 -13.38 -5.54 6.77
C TYR A 255 -14.76 -5.98 6.24
N GLY A 256 -15.24 -5.41 5.13
CA GLY A 256 -16.56 -5.69 4.59
C GLY A 256 -17.71 -5.17 5.45
N GLU A 257 -17.51 -4.15 6.26
CA GLU A 257 -18.51 -3.61 7.19
C GLU A 257 -19.80 -3.20 6.48
N ALA A 258 -19.70 -2.60 5.28
CA ALA A 258 -20.88 -2.26 4.48
C ALA A 258 -21.72 -3.48 4.08
N LEU A 259 -21.11 -4.65 3.90
CA LEU A 259 -21.82 -5.90 3.59
C LEU A 259 -22.53 -6.51 4.80
N VAL A 260 -22.12 -6.12 6.00
CA VAL A 260 -22.73 -6.60 7.25
C VAL A 260 -24.02 -5.81 7.57
N SER A 261 -24.09 -4.58 7.09
CA SER A 261 -25.19 -3.64 7.37
C SER A 261 -26.38 -3.80 6.39
N GLU A 262 -26.21 -4.60 5.33
CA GLU A 262 -27.29 -5.02 4.40
C GLU A 262 -27.99 -6.30 4.93
#